data_943166ee29a605559f4d66b53eb26d18
#
_entry.id   943166ee29a605559f4d66b53eb26d18
#
_cell.length_a   1.000
_cell.length_b   1.000
_cell.length_c   1.000
_cell.angle_alpha   90.00
_cell.angle_beta   90.00
_cell.angle_gamma   90.00
#
_symmetry.space_group_name_H-M   'P 1'
#
loop_
_entity.id
_entity.type
_entity.pdbx_description
1 polymer ?
#
loop_
_entity_poly.entity_id
_entity_poly.type
_entity_poly.pdbx_seq_one_letter_code
_entity_poly.pdbx_strand_id
1 'polypeptide(L)'
;STMKASIDKFGGDYSDPDFHNWKFDSDTDWYKELLRSALITNHSLGISGGTEKSTYSVGMSYLYQDGVMDVENNYKRLNFRAALDYEAANWLKVGFNGVFSNSTQVLPQNKAWQQAFNAPGIYPVYDSANDNTFPDKYASPDAVGFTANFYNPVATANYYDSQNENYQVLTNFYAQFQLLPEKLNFRTSYSYDYSAIRGREYIAPYYVSSWQQQAVSELTKKDTNYYNYIWDNILTYNNQWGKHNFGAMLGYSMRQQQYRYMWGKANNVPEGKDEWLYLSQGNAEGVTLGDYCYCYRGQSYFTRLSYDYAG
;
A
#
# COMPACT_ATOMS: atom_id res chain seq x y z
N SER A 1 28.30 -30.07 -3.53
CA SER A 1 27.45 -29.05 -2.89
C SER A 1 28.32 -28.11 -2.05
N THR A 2 27.85 -26.88 -1.83
CA THR A 2 28.55 -25.85 -1.03
C THR A 2 28.81 -26.31 0.40
N MET A 3 27.98 -27.16 0.95
CA MET A 3 28.14 -27.71 2.29
C MET A 3 29.26 -28.73 2.37
N LYS A 4 29.39 -29.60 1.38
CA LYS A 4 30.52 -30.54 1.26
C LYS A 4 31.86 -29.80 1.19
N ALA A 5 31.94 -28.76 0.35
CA ALA A 5 33.11 -27.90 0.25
C ALA A 5 33.41 -27.13 1.55
N SER A 6 32.40 -26.79 2.34
CA SER A 6 32.55 -26.14 3.64
C SER A 6 33.10 -27.11 4.70
N ILE A 7 32.61 -28.35 4.72
CA ILE A 7 33.10 -29.41 5.62
C ILE A 7 34.53 -29.75 5.27
N ASP A 8 34.87 -29.91 3.99
CA ASP A 8 36.25 -30.12 3.52
C ASP A 8 37.20 -29.00 3.96
N LYS A 9 36.71 -27.75 3.95
CA LYS A 9 37.53 -26.59 4.32
C LYS A 9 37.74 -26.42 5.82
N PHE A 10 36.77 -26.83 6.63
CA PHE A 10 36.81 -26.62 8.09
C PHE A 10 37.09 -27.91 8.90
N GLY A 11 37.46 -29.00 8.25
CA GLY A 11 37.94 -30.23 8.88
C GLY A 11 36.84 -31.03 9.59
N GLY A 12 35.62 -31.02 9.05
CA GLY A 12 34.50 -31.85 9.55
C GLY A 12 34.77 -33.34 9.35
N ASP A 13 34.26 -34.19 10.24
CA ASP A 13 34.41 -35.65 10.15
C ASP A 13 33.33 -36.24 9.22
N TYR A 14 33.76 -36.71 8.04
CA TYR A 14 32.89 -37.39 7.10
C TYR A 14 32.51 -38.80 7.55
N SER A 15 33.15 -39.35 8.57
CA SER A 15 32.80 -40.66 9.10
C SER A 15 31.60 -40.65 10.05
N ASP A 16 31.10 -39.45 10.42
CA ASP A 16 29.91 -39.31 11.22
C ASP A 16 28.71 -39.87 10.46
N PRO A 17 28.02 -40.90 10.97
CA PRO A 17 26.84 -41.47 10.31
C PRO A 17 25.73 -40.43 10.02
N ASP A 18 25.60 -39.38 10.84
CA ASP A 18 24.59 -38.31 10.68
C ASP A 18 24.84 -37.46 9.42
N PHE A 19 26.11 -37.40 8.93
CA PHE A 19 26.42 -36.73 7.67
C PHE A 19 26.12 -37.58 6.42
N HIS A 20 26.03 -38.90 6.53
CA HIS A 20 25.76 -39.80 5.40
C HIS A 20 24.30 -40.18 5.24
N ASN A 21 23.47 -39.90 6.23
CA ASN A 21 22.04 -40.25 6.24
C ASN A 21 21.11 -39.06 5.89
N TRP A 22 21.62 -38.06 5.19
CA TRP A 22 20.81 -36.94 4.74
C TRP A 22 19.72 -37.44 3.78
N LYS A 23 18.48 -37.19 4.16
CA LYS A 23 17.32 -37.57 3.35
C LYS A 23 17.30 -36.84 2.00
N PHE A 24 17.87 -35.65 1.94
CA PHE A 24 17.81 -34.79 0.77
C PHE A 24 19.22 -34.47 0.25
N ASP A 25 19.41 -34.51 -1.06
CA ASP A 25 20.60 -34.08 -1.81
C ASP A 25 20.16 -33.16 -2.96
N SER A 26 19.47 -32.11 -2.61
CA SER A 26 18.98 -31.10 -3.56
C SER A 26 19.96 -29.93 -3.66
N ASP A 27 19.87 -29.18 -4.74
CA ASP A 27 20.58 -27.92 -4.96
C ASP A 27 19.51 -26.84 -5.30
N THR A 28 18.65 -26.57 -4.32
CA THR A 28 17.51 -25.67 -4.47
C THR A 28 17.97 -24.22 -4.42
N ASP A 29 17.74 -23.51 -5.50
CA ASP A 29 17.83 -22.05 -5.54
C ASP A 29 16.48 -21.46 -5.09
N TRP A 30 16.36 -21.15 -3.81
CA TRP A 30 15.14 -20.67 -3.20
C TRP A 30 14.61 -19.38 -3.81
N TYR A 31 15.49 -18.50 -4.32
CA TYR A 31 15.04 -17.29 -5.01
C TYR A 31 14.44 -17.61 -6.37
N LYS A 32 14.99 -18.59 -7.08
CA LYS A 32 14.43 -19.04 -8.35
C LYS A 32 13.06 -19.71 -8.17
N GLU A 33 12.90 -20.46 -7.08
CA GLU A 33 11.61 -21.10 -6.74
C GLU A 33 10.56 -20.10 -6.24
N LEU A 34 10.99 -18.96 -5.69
CA LEU A 34 10.09 -17.94 -5.11
C LEU A 34 9.75 -16.83 -6.08
N LEU A 35 10.51 -16.66 -7.16
CA LEU A 35 10.44 -15.49 -8.04
C LEU A 35 10.03 -15.84 -9.46
N ARG A 36 9.27 -14.92 -10.06
CA ARG A 36 8.88 -14.96 -11.47
C ARG A 36 9.10 -13.61 -12.15
N SER A 37 9.09 -13.62 -13.48
CA SER A 37 8.99 -12.40 -14.26
C SER A 37 7.61 -11.76 -14.08
N ALA A 38 7.57 -10.46 -13.86
CA ALA A 38 6.36 -9.72 -13.58
C ALA A 38 6.08 -8.68 -14.68
N LEU A 39 4.82 -8.56 -15.09
CA LEU A 39 4.36 -7.62 -16.10
C LEU A 39 3.87 -6.32 -15.45
N ILE A 40 4.25 -5.19 -16.04
CA ILE A 40 3.69 -3.88 -15.69
C ILE A 40 3.08 -3.27 -16.95
N THR A 41 1.82 -2.85 -16.86
CA THR A 41 1.14 -2.11 -17.92
C THR A 41 0.49 -0.85 -17.37
N ASN A 42 0.58 0.24 -18.13
CA ASN A 42 -0.07 1.50 -17.78
C ASN A 42 -0.71 2.10 -19.03
N HIS A 43 -2.00 2.33 -18.98
CA HIS A 43 -2.79 2.92 -20.04
C HIS A 43 -3.39 4.24 -19.55
N SER A 44 -3.27 5.29 -20.33
CA SER A 44 -3.85 6.59 -20.00
C SER A 44 -4.52 7.22 -21.21
N LEU A 45 -5.67 7.84 -20.94
CA LEU A 45 -6.42 8.62 -21.92
C LEU A 45 -6.72 9.98 -21.30
N GLY A 46 -6.55 11.05 -22.07
CA GLY A 46 -6.85 12.39 -21.62
C GLY A 46 -7.42 13.25 -22.74
N ILE A 47 -8.35 14.09 -22.38
CA ILE A 47 -8.95 15.10 -23.25
C ILE A 47 -8.84 16.43 -22.52
N SER A 48 -8.41 17.46 -23.24
CA SER A 48 -8.36 18.82 -22.75
C SER A 48 -8.83 19.80 -23.83
N GLY A 49 -9.39 20.88 -23.40
CA GLY A 49 -9.86 21.93 -24.29
C GLY A 49 -10.20 23.19 -23.52
N GLY A 50 -10.66 24.21 -24.24
CA GLY A 50 -11.04 25.44 -23.61
C GLY A 50 -11.53 26.48 -24.60
N THR A 51 -11.96 27.60 -24.04
CA THR A 51 -12.32 28.84 -24.72
C THR A 51 -11.50 29.98 -24.09
N GLU A 52 -11.70 31.22 -24.52
CA GLU A 52 -11.09 32.37 -23.86
C GLU A 52 -11.43 32.50 -22.37
N LYS A 53 -12.58 31.94 -21.94
CA LYS A 53 -13.09 32.05 -20.57
C LYS A 53 -13.07 30.73 -19.78
N SER A 54 -12.73 29.62 -20.42
CA SER A 54 -12.76 28.33 -19.75
C SER A 54 -11.63 27.41 -20.22
N THR A 55 -11.05 26.67 -19.31
CA THR A 55 -10.17 25.54 -19.62
C THR A 55 -10.66 24.32 -18.86
N TYR A 56 -10.63 23.17 -19.53
CA TYR A 56 -10.98 21.91 -18.90
C TYR A 56 -10.01 20.78 -19.30
N SER A 57 -9.85 19.85 -18.41
CA SER A 57 -9.18 18.59 -18.71
C SER A 57 -9.85 17.44 -17.99
N VAL A 58 -9.98 16.31 -18.67
CA VAL A 58 -10.49 15.06 -18.10
C VAL A 58 -9.51 13.97 -18.50
N GLY A 59 -9.19 13.10 -17.57
CA GLY A 59 -8.26 12.00 -17.84
C GLY A 59 -8.63 10.76 -17.03
N MET A 60 -8.32 9.62 -17.62
CA MET A 60 -8.44 8.31 -16.97
C MET A 60 -7.12 7.55 -17.17
N SER A 61 -6.69 6.83 -16.15
CA SER A 61 -5.54 5.93 -16.27
C SER A 61 -5.79 4.63 -15.52
N TYR A 62 -5.32 3.53 -16.12
CA TYR A 62 -5.34 2.21 -15.53
C TYR A 62 -3.92 1.65 -15.48
N LEU A 63 -3.49 1.30 -14.27
CA LEU A 63 -2.23 0.64 -13.99
C LEU A 63 -2.52 -0.79 -13.54
N TYR A 64 -1.83 -1.76 -14.13
CA TYR A 64 -1.71 -3.12 -13.65
C TYR A 64 -0.25 -3.45 -13.47
N GLN A 65 0.12 -3.98 -12.32
CA GLN A 65 1.45 -4.43 -11.99
C GLN A 65 1.38 -5.79 -11.32
N ASP A 66 1.97 -6.78 -11.95
CA ASP A 66 2.18 -8.09 -11.35
C ASP A 66 3.28 -8.03 -10.30
N GLY A 67 3.19 -8.88 -9.29
CA GLY A 67 4.26 -9.04 -8.31
C GLY A 67 5.29 -10.07 -8.75
N VAL A 68 6.49 -9.90 -8.25
CA VAL A 68 7.65 -10.74 -8.60
C VAL A 68 7.72 -12.07 -7.84
N MET A 69 6.92 -12.26 -6.78
CA MET A 69 6.81 -13.57 -6.13
C MET A 69 5.91 -14.50 -6.95
N ASP A 70 6.24 -15.79 -6.99
CA ASP A 70 5.45 -16.80 -7.71
C ASP A 70 4.25 -17.30 -6.89
N VAL A 71 3.47 -16.35 -6.41
CA VAL A 71 2.18 -16.51 -5.75
C VAL A 71 1.24 -15.43 -6.24
N GLU A 72 -0.03 -15.45 -5.86
CA GLU A 72 -0.94 -14.37 -6.20
C GLU A 72 -0.50 -13.07 -5.49
N ASN A 73 0.02 -12.14 -6.27
CA ASN A 73 0.35 -10.79 -5.81
C ASN A 73 0.30 -9.83 -6.99
N ASN A 74 -0.48 -8.78 -6.85
CA ASN A 74 -0.64 -7.79 -7.91
C ASN A 74 -1.10 -6.45 -7.33
N TYR A 75 -0.94 -5.40 -8.13
CA TYR A 75 -1.46 -4.08 -7.86
C TYR A 75 -2.25 -3.58 -9.06
N LYS A 76 -3.50 -3.18 -8.84
CA LYS A 76 -4.38 -2.59 -9.85
C LYS A 76 -4.78 -1.21 -9.38
N ARG A 77 -4.77 -0.21 -10.27
CA ARG A 77 -5.24 1.13 -9.94
C ARG A 77 -5.94 1.78 -11.12
N LEU A 78 -7.16 2.22 -10.88
CA LEU A 78 -7.93 3.07 -11.77
C LEU A 78 -7.95 4.49 -11.22
N ASN A 79 -7.52 5.48 -12.00
CA ASN A 79 -7.64 6.89 -11.66
C ASN A 79 -8.54 7.59 -12.67
N PHE A 80 -9.37 8.48 -12.17
CA PHE A 80 -10.11 9.45 -12.95
C PHE A 80 -9.77 10.85 -12.41
N ARG A 81 -9.43 11.77 -13.30
CA ARG A 81 -9.15 13.16 -12.96
C ARG A 81 -9.99 14.10 -13.80
N ALA A 82 -10.43 15.18 -13.19
CA ALA A 82 -11.10 16.29 -13.87
C ALA A 82 -10.57 17.62 -13.32
N ALA A 83 -10.37 18.58 -14.21
CA ALA A 83 -10.04 19.94 -13.84
C ALA A 83 -10.85 20.92 -14.70
N LEU A 84 -11.28 22.00 -14.09
CA LEU A 84 -12.03 23.07 -14.73
C LEU A 84 -11.61 24.41 -14.13
N ASP A 85 -11.28 25.36 -14.98
CA ASP A 85 -11.16 26.78 -14.66
C ASP A 85 -12.17 27.54 -15.50
N TYR A 86 -12.90 28.45 -14.88
CA TYR A 86 -13.94 29.22 -15.56
C TYR A 86 -13.97 30.66 -15.06
N GLU A 87 -13.87 31.61 -15.98
CA GLU A 87 -14.04 33.03 -15.76
C GLU A 87 -15.54 33.38 -15.85
N ALA A 88 -16.25 33.26 -14.71
CA ALA A 88 -17.69 33.46 -14.62
C ALA A 88 -18.07 34.94 -14.87
N ALA A 89 -17.18 35.86 -14.48
CA ALA A 89 -17.27 37.29 -14.74
C ALA A 89 -15.87 37.91 -14.74
N ASN A 90 -15.71 39.14 -15.20
CA ASN A 90 -14.41 39.83 -15.18
C ASN A 90 -13.80 39.97 -13.77
N TRP A 91 -14.61 39.84 -12.75
CA TRP A 91 -14.20 39.91 -11.34
C TRP A 91 -14.26 38.59 -10.61
N LEU A 92 -14.74 37.49 -11.26
CA LEU A 92 -14.89 36.18 -10.63
C LEU A 92 -14.33 35.06 -11.51
N LYS A 93 -13.32 34.37 -11.00
CA LYS A 93 -12.82 33.11 -11.54
C LYS A 93 -13.11 32.00 -10.55
N VAL A 94 -13.65 30.87 -11.02
CA VAL A 94 -13.89 29.66 -10.22
C VAL A 94 -13.14 28.50 -10.84
N GLY A 95 -12.72 27.56 -10.01
CA GLY A 95 -12.06 26.37 -10.51
C GLY A 95 -12.30 25.16 -9.63
N PHE A 96 -12.11 24.02 -10.26
CA PHE A 96 -12.23 22.71 -9.66
C PHE A 96 -11.08 21.82 -10.16
N ASN A 97 -10.47 21.08 -9.25
CA ASN A 97 -9.57 19.98 -9.56
C ASN A 97 -9.99 18.78 -8.72
N GLY A 98 -10.14 17.64 -9.35
CA GLY A 98 -10.52 16.42 -8.67
C GLY A 98 -9.80 15.20 -9.20
N VAL A 99 -9.44 14.29 -8.30
CA VAL A 99 -8.91 12.96 -8.60
C VAL A 99 -9.72 11.96 -7.79
N PHE A 100 -10.27 10.99 -8.47
CA PHE A 100 -10.79 9.77 -7.88
C PHE A 100 -9.84 8.62 -8.21
N SER A 101 -9.47 7.83 -7.20
CA SER A 101 -8.62 6.67 -7.36
C SER A 101 -9.24 5.47 -6.66
N ASN A 102 -9.26 4.35 -7.36
CA ASN A 102 -9.57 3.04 -6.78
C ASN A 102 -8.37 2.14 -7.05
N SER A 103 -7.84 1.50 -6.00
CA SER A 103 -6.76 0.53 -6.15
C SER A 103 -7.00 -0.70 -5.30
N THR A 104 -6.58 -1.85 -5.85
CA THR A 104 -6.55 -3.13 -5.16
C THR A 104 -5.11 -3.64 -5.18
N GLN A 105 -4.64 -4.08 -4.04
CA GLN A 105 -3.31 -4.66 -3.86
C GLN A 105 -3.43 -6.01 -3.18
N VAL A 106 -2.99 -7.07 -3.84
CA VAL A 106 -2.76 -8.38 -3.24
C VAL A 106 -1.31 -8.47 -2.82
N LEU A 107 -1.08 -8.75 -1.56
CA LEU A 107 0.24 -8.70 -0.93
C LEU A 107 0.74 -10.11 -0.61
N PRO A 108 1.99 -10.46 -0.97
CA PRO A 108 2.60 -11.71 -0.56
C PRO A 108 3.10 -11.60 0.89
N GLN A 109 3.39 -12.73 1.52
CA GLN A 109 4.04 -12.76 2.82
C GLN A 109 5.53 -12.38 2.70
N ASN A 110 5.88 -11.18 3.14
CA ASN A 110 7.23 -10.65 3.02
C ASN A 110 8.30 -11.45 3.79
N LYS A 111 7.91 -12.22 4.82
CA LYS A 111 8.84 -13.10 5.55
C LYS A 111 9.47 -14.16 4.64
N ALA A 112 8.80 -14.56 3.56
CA ALA A 112 9.31 -15.52 2.60
C ALA A 112 10.68 -15.12 1.99
N TRP A 113 10.91 -13.80 1.77
CA TRP A 113 12.19 -13.28 1.30
C TRP A 113 13.35 -13.56 2.25
N GLN A 114 13.16 -13.24 3.52
CA GLN A 114 14.18 -13.49 4.54
C GLN A 114 14.41 -14.98 4.75
N GLN A 115 13.34 -15.76 4.67
CA GLN A 115 13.41 -17.20 4.79
C GLN A 115 14.16 -17.82 3.60
N ALA A 116 13.94 -17.34 2.37
CA ALA A 116 14.68 -17.79 1.19
C ALA A 116 16.19 -17.53 1.31
N PHE A 117 16.57 -16.39 1.91
CA PHE A 117 17.98 -16.08 2.17
C PHE A 117 18.64 -17.06 3.16
N ASN A 118 17.88 -17.48 4.17
CA ASN A 118 18.39 -18.35 5.24
C ASN A 118 18.22 -19.85 4.93
N ALA A 119 17.41 -20.20 3.94
CA ALA A 119 17.08 -21.58 3.64
C ALA A 119 18.27 -22.33 3.01
N PRO A 120 18.68 -23.49 3.58
CA PRO A 120 19.73 -24.28 2.97
C PRO A 120 19.29 -24.92 1.64
N GLY A 121 20.13 -24.84 0.59
CA GLY A 121 19.82 -25.39 -0.72
C GLY A 121 19.71 -26.90 -0.80
N ILE A 122 20.15 -27.62 0.24
CA ILE A 122 20.05 -29.10 0.31
C ILE A 122 18.62 -29.61 0.46
N TYR A 123 17.66 -28.74 0.88
CA TYR A 123 16.25 -29.11 0.98
C TYR A 123 15.56 -28.89 -0.36
N PRO A 124 14.75 -29.85 -0.85
CA PRO A 124 13.83 -29.60 -1.95
C PRO A 124 12.66 -28.72 -1.49
N VAL A 125 11.90 -28.18 -2.42
CA VAL A 125 10.67 -27.47 -2.09
C VAL A 125 9.62 -28.43 -1.53
N TYR A 126 9.50 -29.61 -2.15
CA TYR A 126 8.49 -30.62 -1.79
C TYR A 126 9.16 -31.95 -1.40
N ASP A 127 8.50 -32.67 -0.50
CA ASP A 127 8.84 -34.04 -0.14
C ASP A 127 7.56 -34.91 -0.16
N SER A 128 7.34 -35.59 -1.26
CA SER A 128 6.16 -36.43 -1.47
C SER A 128 6.00 -37.58 -0.47
N ALA A 129 7.10 -37.97 0.19
CA ALA A 129 7.11 -39.03 1.20
C ALA A 129 6.82 -38.52 2.62
N ASN A 130 6.71 -37.20 2.80
CA ASN A 130 6.39 -36.62 4.11
C ASN A 130 4.87 -36.53 4.34
N ASP A 131 4.34 -37.48 5.11
CA ASP A 131 2.92 -37.51 5.46
C ASP A 131 2.54 -36.59 6.64
N ASN A 132 3.53 -35.99 7.30
CA ASN A 132 3.29 -35.11 8.44
C ASN A 132 2.94 -33.68 8.02
N THR A 133 3.24 -33.26 6.77
CA THR A 133 2.94 -31.93 6.27
C THR A 133 1.58 -31.89 5.57
N PHE A 134 0.82 -30.81 5.78
CA PHE A 134 -0.48 -30.60 5.15
C PHE A 134 -0.75 -29.10 4.92
N PRO A 135 -1.64 -28.73 4.01
CA PRO A 135 -2.31 -29.55 3.00
C PRO A 135 -1.35 -30.06 1.92
N ASP A 136 -0.24 -29.35 1.71
CA ASP A 136 0.74 -29.69 0.70
C ASP A 136 1.94 -30.45 1.28
N LYS A 137 2.64 -31.19 0.43
CA LYS A 137 3.80 -32.01 0.81
C LYS A 137 5.11 -31.21 0.75
N TYR A 138 5.21 -30.12 1.52
CA TYR A 138 6.45 -29.35 1.61
C TYR A 138 7.55 -30.11 2.35
N ALA A 139 8.79 -29.95 1.92
CA ALA A 139 9.92 -30.47 2.65
C ALA A 139 10.09 -29.76 4.00
N SER A 140 10.33 -30.54 5.03
CA SER A 140 10.38 -30.10 6.42
C SER A 140 11.73 -30.42 7.04
N PRO A 141 12.31 -29.54 7.87
CA PRO A 141 13.50 -29.84 8.66
C PRO A 141 13.28 -30.98 9.66
N ASP A 142 12.07 -31.15 10.17
CA ASP A 142 11.73 -32.20 11.15
C ASP A 142 11.94 -33.61 10.54
N ALA A 143 11.79 -33.76 9.23
CA ALA A 143 11.95 -35.02 8.52
C ALA A 143 13.40 -35.56 8.48
N VAL A 144 14.39 -34.70 8.74
CA VAL A 144 15.82 -35.04 8.75
C VAL A 144 16.46 -34.92 10.13
N GLY A 145 15.64 -34.69 11.18
CA GLY A 145 16.16 -34.56 12.55
C GLY A 145 16.96 -33.28 12.79
N PHE A 146 16.93 -32.34 11.86
CA PHE A 146 17.64 -31.07 11.98
C PHE A 146 16.78 -30.07 12.77
N THR A 147 17.22 -29.70 13.96
CA THR A 147 16.54 -28.73 14.83
C THR A 147 16.82 -27.26 14.46
N ALA A 148 17.43 -27.00 13.31
CA ALA A 148 17.68 -25.64 12.87
C ALA A 148 16.36 -24.94 12.53
N ASN A 149 16.23 -23.66 12.89
CA ASN A 149 15.10 -22.78 12.61
C ASN A 149 14.95 -22.50 11.10
N PHE A 150 14.79 -23.54 10.31
CA PHE A 150 14.56 -23.46 8.89
C PHE A 150 13.07 -23.40 8.60
N TYR A 151 12.70 -22.48 7.74
CA TYR A 151 11.36 -22.34 7.20
C TYR A 151 11.39 -22.61 5.70
N ASN A 152 10.40 -23.32 5.18
CA ASN A 152 10.19 -23.42 3.74
C ASN A 152 9.58 -22.12 3.22
N PRO A 153 10.31 -21.30 2.44
CA PRO A 153 9.85 -19.98 2.03
C PRO A 153 8.66 -20.04 1.06
N VAL A 154 8.58 -21.09 0.23
CA VAL A 154 7.47 -21.29 -0.71
C VAL A 154 6.18 -21.59 0.04
N ALA A 155 6.25 -22.42 1.09
CA ALA A 155 5.09 -22.67 1.96
C ALA A 155 4.61 -21.38 2.64
N THR A 156 5.53 -20.57 3.17
CA THR A 156 5.19 -19.28 3.79
C THR A 156 4.46 -18.36 2.80
N ALA A 157 4.88 -18.33 1.55
CA ALA A 157 4.27 -17.50 0.53
C ALA A 157 2.86 -17.99 0.15
N ASN A 158 2.66 -19.32 0.05
CA ASN A 158 1.42 -19.92 -0.45
C ASN A 158 0.27 -19.94 0.58
N TYR A 159 0.55 -20.00 1.88
CA TYR A 159 -0.50 -20.08 2.92
C TYR A 159 -0.94 -18.70 3.44
N TYR A 160 -0.54 -17.67 2.78
CA TYR A 160 -0.88 -16.29 3.13
C TYR A 160 -1.63 -15.61 1.99
N ASP A 161 -2.81 -15.12 2.31
CA ASP A 161 -3.66 -14.36 1.39
C ASP A 161 -3.98 -13.00 2.02
N SER A 162 -3.56 -11.92 1.39
CA SER A 162 -3.76 -10.57 1.90
C SER A 162 -4.11 -9.62 0.77
N GLN A 163 -5.17 -8.86 0.98
CA GLN A 163 -5.66 -7.88 0.02
C GLN A 163 -5.98 -6.56 0.71
N ASN A 164 -5.56 -5.47 0.09
CA ASN A 164 -5.98 -4.12 0.44
C ASN A 164 -6.73 -3.48 -0.72
N GLU A 165 -7.88 -2.89 -0.44
CA GLU A 165 -8.62 -2.01 -1.34
C GLU A 165 -8.53 -0.58 -0.84
N ASN A 166 -8.21 0.36 -1.71
CA ASN A 166 -8.14 1.77 -1.37
C ASN A 166 -8.98 2.60 -2.33
N TYR A 167 -9.92 3.36 -1.77
CA TYR A 167 -10.72 4.36 -2.45
C TYR A 167 -10.26 5.74 -1.99
N GLN A 168 -9.84 6.58 -2.92
CA GLN A 168 -9.40 7.94 -2.61
C GLN A 168 -10.13 8.96 -3.47
N VAL A 169 -10.57 10.02 -2.83
CA VAL A 169 -11.16 11.21 -3.46
C VAL A 169 -10.36 12.43 -2.99
N LEU A 170 -9.66 13.05 -3.92
CA LEU A 170 -8.94 14.29 -3.69
C LEU A 170 -9.59 15.38 -4.52
N THR A 171 -10.09 16.45 -3.88
CA THR A 171 -10.74 17.57 -4.58
C THR A 171 -10.23 18.90 -4.07
N ASN A 172 -10.19 19.87 -4.97
CA ASN A 172 -9.96 21.26 -4.63
C ASN A 172 -10.94 22.13 -5.42
N PHE A 173 -11.68 22.94 -4.71
CA PHE A 173 -12.55 23.99 -5.25
C PHE A 173 -11.96 25.34 -4.89
N TYR A 174 -11.97 26.27 -5.82
CA TYR A 174 -11.57 27.64 -5.50
C TYR A 174 -12.47 28.68 -6.17
N ALA A 175 -12.60 29.82 -5.53
CA ALA A 175 -13.13 31.04 -6.09
C ALA A 175 -12.13 32.19 -5.88
N GLN A 176 -11.85 32.93 -6.94
CA GLN A 176 -10.99 34.09 -6.92
C GLN A 176 -11.79 35.31 -7.35
N PHE A 177 -11.82 36.29 -6.45
CA PHE A 177 -12.54 37.56 -6.62
C PHE A 177 -11.52 38.67 -6.87
N GLN A 178 -11.67 39.39 -7.96
CA GLN A 178 -10.94 40.60 -8.25
C GLN A 178 -11.66 41.78 -7.65
N LEU A 179 -11.34 42.15 -6.40
CA LEU A 179 -12.02 43.19 -5.64
C LEU A 179 -11.70 44.61 -6.16
N LEU A 180 -10.46 44.82 -6.58
CA LEU A 180 -10.01 46.00 -7.32
C LEU A 180 -9.23 45.53 -8.56
N PRO A 181 -9.58 45.98 -9.75
CA PRO A 181 -8.92 45.62 -10.98
C PRO A 181 -7.39 45.73 -10.85
N GLU A 182 -6.67 44.66 -11.20
CA GLU A 182 -5.20 44.52 -11.20
C GLU A 182 -4.52 44.72 -9.85
N LYS A 183 -5.22 45.14 -8.79
CA LYS A 183 -4.61 45.50 -7.49
C LYS A 183 -4.98 44.62 -6.34
N LEU A 184 -6.25 44.26 -6.16
CA LEU A 184 -6.69 43.54 -4.98
C LEU A 184 -7.47 42.29 -5.37
N ASN A 185 -6.92 41.14 -5.00
CA ASN A 185 -7.52 39.83 -5.25
C ASN A 185 -7.78 39.11 -3.93
N PHE A 186 -8.95 38.51 -3.80
CA PHE A 186 -9.27 37.58 -2.73
C PHE A 186 -9.49 36.21 -3.33
N ARG A 187 -8.76 35.21 -2.84
CA ARG A 187 -8.92 33.80 -3.23
C ARG A 187 -9.31 32.98 -2.01
N THR A 188 -10.41 32.26 -2.12
CA THR A 188 -10.80 31.21 -1.18
C THR A 188 -10.69 29.85 -1.86
N SER A 189 -10.12 28.86 -1.19
CA SER A 189 -10.01 27.50 -1.72
C SER A 189 -10.28 26.47 -0.64
N TYR A 190 -11.05 25.44 -1.00
CA TYR A 190 -11.38 24.32 -0.15
C TYR A 190 -10.88 23.04 -0.79
N SER A 191 -9.95 22.37 -0.09
CA SER A 191 -9.41 21.07 -0.47
C SER A 191 -9.96 20.00 0.45
N TYR A 192 -10.40 18.89 -0.12
CA TYR A 192 -10.86 17.72 0.61
C TYR A 192 -10.14 16.49 0.09
N ASP A 193 -9.53 15.73 1.03
CA ASP A 193 -8.88 14.45 0.77
C ASP A 193 -9.53 13.39 1.68
N TYR A 194 -10.22 12.47 1.04
CA TYR A 194 -10.80 11.29 1.68
C TYR A 194 -10.12 10.04 1.15
N SER A 195 -9.71 9.16 2.06
CA SER A 195 -9.20 7.85 1.72
C SER A 195 -9.80 6.79 2.64
N ALA A 196 -10.32 5.72 2.04
CA ALA A 196 -10.83 4.54 2.72
C ALA A 196 -10.03 3.32 2.30
N ILE A 197 -9.31 2.71 3.25
CA ILE A 197 -8.51 1.51 3.02
C ILE A 197 -9.14 0.35 3.77
N ARG A 198 -9.51 -0.69 3.03
CA ARG A 198 -10.05 -1.95 3.57
C ARG A 198 -9.03 -3.04 3.37
N GLY A 199 -8.53 -3.59 4.47
CA GLY A 199 -7.56 -4.68 4.46
C GLY A 199 -8.19 -5.99 4.91
N ARG A 200 -7.79 -7.07 4.26
CA ARG A 200 -8.08 -8.44 4.61
C ARG A 200 -6.78 -9.23 4.61
N GLU A 201 -6.62 -10.07 5.61
CA GLU A 201 -5.50 -11.00 5.74
C GLU A 201 -6.06 -12.33 6.22
N TYR A 202 -5.84 -13.39 5.46
CA TYR A 202 -6.27 -14.74 5.77
C TYR A 202 -5.07 -15.68 5.75
N ILE A 203 -4.96 -16.48 6.80
CA ILE A 203 -3.95 -17.54 6.92
C ILE A 203 -4.70 -18.86 7.04
N ALA A 204 -4.52 -19.75 6.06
CA ALA A 204 -5.11 -21.08 6.09
C ALA A 204 -4.44 -21.99 7.15
N PRO A 205 -5.09 -23.03 7.64
CA PRO A 205 -4.44 -24.04 8.47
C PRO A 205 -3.39 -24.80 7.66
N TYR A 206 -2.20 -24.94 8.22
CA TYR A 206 -1.14 -25.73 7.60
C TYR A 206 -0.13 -26.22 8.63
N TYR A 207 0.61 -27.27 8.27
CA TYR A 207 1.76 -27.77 9.02
C TYR A 207 2.89 -28.13 8.08
N VAL A 208 4.04 -27.50 8.28
CA VAL A 208 5.31 -27.85 7.61
C VAL A 208 6.30 -28.38 8.64
N SER A 209 6.41 -27.72 9.80
CA SER A 209 7.26 -28.13 10.91
C SER A 209 6.73 -27.59 12.23
N SER A 210 7.31 -28.01 13.34
CA SER A 210 7.01 -27.47 14.69
C SER A 210 7.14 -25.94 14.78
N TRP A 211 7.96 -25.34 13.94
CA TRP A 211 8.21 -23.88 13.88
C TRP A 211 7.41 -23.17 12.79
N GLN A 212 6.93 -23.91 11.78
CA GLN A 212 6.20 -23.37 10.63
C GLN A 212 4.85 -24.06 10.48
N GLN A 213 3.88 -23.57 11.22
CA GLN A 213 2.54 -24.12 11.26
C GLN A 213 1.50 -23.06 11.62
N GLN A 214 0.27 -23.33 11.24
CA GLN A 214 -0.93 -22.63 11.66
C GLN A 214 -2.01 -23.67 11.94
N ALA A 215 -2.30 -23.90 13.22
CA ALA A 215 -3.20 -25.00 13.62
C ALA A 215 -4.65 -24.76 13.20
N VAL A 216 -5.12 -23.51 13.24
CA VAL A 216 -6.45 -23.08 12.83
C VAL A 216 -6.34 -21.84 11.95
N SER A 217 -7.28 -21.68 11.02
CA SER A 217 -7.30 -20.49 10.17
C SER A 217 -7.41 -19.21 10.99
N GLU A 218 -6.86 -18.14 10.45
CA GLU A 218 -6.90 -16.81 11.02
C GLU A 218 -7.35 -15.81 9.97
N LEU A 219 -8.39 -15.02 10.28
CA LEU A 219 -8.87 -13.93 9.46
C LEU A 219 -8.72 -12.62 10.22
N THR A 220 -8.00 -11.66 9.63
CA THR A 220 -7.92 -10.28 10.11
C THR A 220 -8.56 -9.36 9.08
N LYS A 221 -9.47 -8.48 9.52
CA LYS A 221 -10.00 -7.39 8.70
C LYS A 221 -9.67 -6.05 9.33
N LYS A 222 -9.33 -5.08 8.47
CA LYS A 222 -8.94 -3.71 8.85
C LYS A 222 -9.74 -2.73 8.03
N ASP A 223 -10.26 -1.69 8.66
CA ASP A 223 -10.90 -0.54 8.00
C ASP A 223 -10.22 0.74 8.49
N THR A 224 -9.65 1.48 7.56
CA THR A 224 -8.91 2.72 7.83
C THR A 224 -9.49 3.84 7.00
N ASN A 225 -9.88 4.92 7.65
CA ASN A 225 -10.46 6.07 6.98
C ASN A 225 -9.70 7.35 7.34
N TYR A 226 -9.32 8.12 6.34
CA TYR A 226 -8.72 9.43 6.44
C TYR A 226 -9.72 10.47 5.92
N TYR A 227 -9.96 11.50 6.73
CA TYR A 227 -10.81 12.64 6.38
C TYR A 227 -9.99 13.91 6.61
N ASN A 228 -9.49 14.50 5.54
CA ASN A 228 -8.65 15.69 5.62
C ASN A 228 -9.31 16.82 4.85
N TYR A 229 -9.31 18.01 5.40
CA TYR A 229 -9.65 19.22 4.65
C TYR A 229 -8.73 20.38 5.00
N ILE A 230 -8.54 21.24 4.02
CA ILE A 230 -7.85 22.51 4.16
C ILE A 230 -8.75 23.59 3.53
N TRP A 231 -8.97 24.66 4.27
CA TRP A 231 -9.67 25.84 3.77
C TRP A 231 -8.75 27.06 3.89
N ASP A 232 -8.30 27.54 2.72
CA ASP A 232 -7.40 28.68 2.60
C ASP A 232 -8.14 29.91 2.12
N ASN A 233 -7.82 31.06 2.71
CA ASN A 233 -8.33 32.36 2.34
C ASN A 233 -7.16 33.33 2.23
N ILE A 234 -6.92 33.86 1.04
CA ILE A 234 -5.74 34.66 0.74
C ILE A 234 -6.19 35.98 0.09
N LEU A 235 -5.84 37.09 0.73
CA LEU A 235 -6.00 38.43 0.21
C LEU A 235 -4.64 38.94 -0.28
N THR A 236 -4.54 39.33 -1.55
CA THR A 236 -3.33 39.83 -2.17
C THR A 236 -3.55 41.22 -2.73
N TYR A 237 -2.71 42.16 -2.34
CA TYR A 237 -2.67 43.51 -2.87
C TYR A 237 -1.34 43.75 -3.56
N ASN A 238 -1.37 44.26 -4.81
CA ASN A 238 -0.21 44.70 -5.57
C ASN A 238 -0.49 46.10 -6.14
N ASN A 239 0.48 46.99 -6.05
CA ASN A 239 0.35 48.30 -6.66
C ASN A 239 1.72 48.83 -7.03
N GLN A 240 1.73 49.63 -8.10
CA GLN A 240 2.92 50.32 -8.59
C GLN A 240 2.70 51.83 -8.58
N TRP A 241 3.62 52.53 -7.95
CA TRP A 241 3.71 54.00 -7.95
C TRP A 241 5.03 54.48 -8.58
N GLY A 242 5.02 54.84 -9.86
CA GLY A 242 6.24 55.17 -10.58
C GLY A 242 7.19 53.96 -10.63
N LYS A 243 8.36 54.10 -9.98
CA LYS A 243 9.40 53.04 -9.91
C LYS A 243 9.26 52.16 -8.66
N HIS A 244 8.27 52.37 -7.81
CA HIS A 244 8.06 51.63 -6.58
C HIS A 244 6.96 50.57 -6.78
N ASN A 245 7.31 49.32 -6.62
CA ASN A 245 6.37 48.18 -6.63
C ASN A 245 6.16 47.69 -5.20
N PHE A 246 4.94 47.63 -4.78
CA PHE A 246 4.57 47.15 -3.45
C PHE A 246 3.59 45.97 -3.54
N GLY A 247 3.90 44.90 -2.84
CA GLY A 247 3.04 43.73 -2.69
C GLY A 247 2.77 43.42 -1.22
N ALA A 248 1.52 43.11 -0.91
CA ALA A 248 1.12 42.64 0.42
C ALA A 248 0.19 41.43 0.29
N MET A 249 0.36 40.45 1.15
CA MET A 249 -0.50 39.28 1.22
C MET A 249 -0.87 38.98 2.67
N LEU A 250 -2.15 38.72 2.91
CA LEU A 250 -2.67 38.20 4.17
C LEU A 250 -3.32 36.85 3.89
N GLY A 251 -2.98 35.86 4.69
CA GLY A 251 -3.51 34.51 4.55
C GLY A 251 -4.09 34.01 5.86
N TYR A 252 -5.19 33.28 5.76
CA TYR A 252 -5.79 32.47 6.80
C TYR A 252 -5.99 31.05 6.26
N SER A 253 -5.53 30.06 6.99
CA SER A 253 -5.68 28.65 6.67
C SER A 253 -6.26 27.90 7.86
N MET A 254 -7.26 27.06 7.60
CA MET A 254 -7.82 26.13 8.56
C MET A 254 -7.70 24.72 8.00
N ARG A 255 -7.21 23.79 8.83
CA ARG A 255 -7.09 22.37 8.44
C ARG A 255 -7.67 21.47 9.51
N GLN A 256 -8.23 20.36 9.07
CA GLN A 256 -8.54 19.21 9.92
C GLN A 256 -7.97 17.96 9.27
N GLN A 257 -7.40 17.09 10.10
CA GLN A 257 -7.00 15.74 9.74
C GLN A 257 -7.66 14.80 10.73
N GLN A 258 -8.47 13.87 10.23
CA GLN A 258 -9.12 12.86 11.04
C GLN A 258 -8.74 11.49 10.51
N TYR A 259 -8.26 10.66 11.40
CA TYR A 259 -7.95 9.25 11.17
C TYR A 259 -8.89 8.40 11.99
N ARG A 260 -9.50 7.40 11.37
CA ARG A 260 -10.29 6.36 12.03
C ARG A 260 -9.77 5.02 11.59
N TYR A 261 -9.54 4.16 12.54
CA TYR A 261 -9.04 2.82 12.31
C TYR A 261 -9.85 1.84 13.14
N MET A 262 -10.29 0.76 12.51
CA MET A 262 -10.95 -0.37 13.16
C MET A 262 -10.36 -1.65 12.60
N TRP A 263 -10.20 -2.65 13.46
CA TRP A 263 -9.77 -3.97 13.05
C TRP A 263 -10.47 -5.03 13.86
N GLY A 264 -10.59 -6.21 13.27
CA GLY A 264 -11.06 -7.41 13.93
C GLY A 264 -10.29 -8.61 13.46
N LYS A 265 -10.09 -9.56 14.36
CA LYS A 265 -9.42 -10.84 14.11
C LYS A 265 -10.29 -11.96 14.65
N ALA A 266 -10.45 -13.03 13.87
CA ALA A 266 -11.15 -14.24 14.25
C ALA A 266 -10.34 -15.48 13.85
N ASN A 267 -10.43 -16.52 14.68
CA ASN A 267 -9.79 -17.80 14.42
C ASN A 267 -10.83 -18.83 13.98
N ASN A 268 -10.37 -19.89 13.30
CA ASN A 268 -11.21 -20.98 12.82
C ASN A 268 -12.33 -20.53 11.87
N VAL A 269 -11.99 -19.57 11.00
CA VAL A 269 -12.88 -19.13 9.92
C VAL A 269 -12.77 -20.16 8.79
N PRO A 270 -13.88 -20.68 8.25
CA PRO A 270 -13.85 -21.62 7.13
C PRO A 270 -13.11 -21.04 5.92
N GLU A 271 -12.40 -21.88 5.19
CA GLU A 271 -11.82 -21.52 3.91
C GLU A 271 -12.92 -21.17 2.92
N GLY A 272 -12.72 -20.14 2.11
CA GLY A 272 -13.71 -19.69 1.13
C GLY A 272 -13.17 -18.59 0.24
N LYS A 273 -14.04 -18.16 -0.69
CA LYS A 273 -13.75 -17.00 -1.52
C LYS A 273 -13.78 -15.72 -0.68
N ASP A 274 -13.05 -14.72 -1.09
CA ASP A 274 -12.92 -13.42 -0.43
C ASP A 274 -14.23 -12.79 0.01
N GLU A 275 -15.24 -12.87 -0.84
CA GLU A 275 -16.57 -12.33 -0.61
C GLU A 275 -17.34 -13.05 0.54
N TRP A 276 -16.87 -14.24 0.96
CA TRP A 276 -17.50 -15.06 1.98
C TRP A 276 -16.70 -15.19 3.27
N LEU A 277 -15.55 -14.53 3.36
CA LEU A 277 -14.74 -14.50 4.57
C LEU A 277 -15.27 -13.45 5.56
N TYR A 278 -15.97 -13.87 6.57
CA TYR A 278 -16.54 -13.02 7.62
C TYR A 278 -15.97 -13.36 8.98
N LEU A 279 -15.68 -12.35 9.80
CA LEU A 279 -15.20 -12.52 11.17
C LEU A 279 -16.21 -13.28 12.03
N SER A 280 -17.51 -13.12 11.76
CA SER A 280 -18.60 -13.81 12.48
C SER A 280 -18.67 -15.30 12.22
N GLN A 281 -17.93 -15.85 11.27
CA GLN A 281 -17.84 -17.28 10.99
C GLN A 281 -16.79 -17.98 11.85
N GLY A 282 -15.92 -17.22 12.52
CA GLY A 282 -14.92 -17.77 13.42
C GLY A 282 -15.49 -18.13 14.79
N ASN A 283 -14.64 -18.75 15.62
CA ASN A 283 -15.00 -19.10 17.00
C ASN A 283 -15.20 -17.81 17.82
N ALA A 284 -16.35 -17.69 18.49
CA ALA A 284 -16.69 -16.51 19.27
C ALA A 284 -15.67 -16.20 20.38
N GLU A 285 -15.08 -17.21 21.01
CA GLU A 285 -14.07 -17.07 22.07
C GLU A 285 -12.71 -16.57 21.55
N GLY A 286 -12.45 -16.67 20.24
CA GLY A 286 -11.20 -16.26 19.59
C GLY A 286 -11.26 -14.89 18.94
N VAL A 287 -12.40 -14.18 18.99
CA VAL A 287 -12.56 -12.88 18.35
C VAL A 287 -11.88 -11.81 19.18
N THR A 288 -10.99 -11.07 18.54
CA THR A 288 -10.40 -9.83 19.09
C THR A 288 -10.69 -8.68 18.16
N LEU A 289 -10.88 -7.50 18.72
CA LEU A 289 -11.16 -6.30 17.94
C LEU A 289 -10.57 -5.07 18.63
N GLY A 290 -10.38 -4.02 17.88
CA GLY A 290 -9.93 -2.74 18.38
C GLY A 290 -10.29 -1.62 17.42
N ASP A 291 -10.46 -0.43 17.96
CA ASP A 291 -10.67 0.78 17.21
C ASP A 291 -9.86 1.92 17.77
N TYR A 292 -9.62 2.90 16.91
CA TYR A 292 -8.86 4.10 17.28
C TYR A 292 -9.30 5.27 16.40
N CYS A 293 -9.42 6.43 17.01
CA CYS A 293 -9.72 7.68 16.31
C CYS A 293 -8.76 8.78 16.77
N TYR A 294 -8.22 9.50 15.81
CA TYR A 294 -7.40 10.67 16.05
C TYR A 294 -7.93 11.84 15.21
N CYS A 295 -8.01 13.02 15.81
CA CYS A 295 -8.41 14.24 15.12
C CYS A 295 -7.45 15.38 15.47
N TYR A 296 -6.83 15.94 14.43
CA TYR A 296 -6.01 17.15 14.54
C TYR A 296 -6.72 18.30 13.84
N ARG A 297 -6.74 19.48 14.49
CA ARG A 297 -7.23 20.74 13.92
C ARG A 297 -6.19 21.82 14.08
N GLY A 298 -5.97 22.59 13.04
CA GLY A 298 -5.02 23.68 13.03
C GLY A 298 -5.55 24.91 12.33
N GLN A 299 -5.15 26.06 12.81
CA GLN A 299 -5.38 27.36 12.17
C GLN A 299 -4.05 28.08 12.03
N SER A 300 -3.88 28.78 10.94
CA SER A 300 -2.67 29.53 10.63
C SER A 300 -3.02 30.88 10.05
N TYR A 301 -2.32 31.91 10.50
CA TYR A 301 -2.33 33.24 9.94
C TYR A 301 -0.96 33.55 9.42
N PHE A 302 -0.87 34.06 8.21
CA PHE A 302 0.42 34.37 7.61
C PHE A 302 0.34 35.65 6.77
N THR A 303 1.46 36.35 6.66
CA THR A 303 1.58 37.58 5.90
C THR A 303 2.90 37.61 5.13
N ARG A 304 2.89 38.27 4.00
CA ARG A 304 4.08 38.56 3.19
C ARG A 304 4.00 40.00 2.69
N LEU A 305 5.10 40.72 2.83
CA LEU A 305 5.31 42.04 2.25
C LEU A 305 6.47 41.96 1.26
N SER A 306 6.33 42.58 0.12
CA SER A 306 7.37 42.71 -0.88
C SER A 306 7.46 44.16 -1.37
N TYR A 307 8.66 44.62 -1.62
CA TYR A 307 8.91 45.92 -2.16
C TYR A 307 10.10 45.86 -3.13
N ASP A 308 9.93 46.42 -4.32
CA ASP A 308 10.97 46.51 -5.33
C ASP A 308 11.04 47.95 -5.86
N TYR A 309 12.26 48.42 -6.10
CA TYR A 309 12.51 49.73 -6.69
C TYR A 309 13.18 49.58 -8.04
N ALA A 310 12.60 50.20 -9.07
CA ALA A 310 13.11 50.24 -10.46
C ALA A 310 13.33 48.84 -11.11
N GLY A 311 12.69 47.82 -10.56
CA GLY A 311 12.77 46.40 -10.74
C GLY A 311 12.43 45.68 -11.92
#